data_a144dbec738429426f216c76e703dcd3
#
_entry.id   a144dbec738429426f216c76e703dcd3
#
_cell.length_a   1.000
_cell.length_b   1.000
_cell.length_c   1.000
_cell.angle_alpha   90.00
_cell.angle_beta   90.00
_cell.angle_gamma   90.00
#
_symmetry.space_group_name_H-M   'P 1'
#
loop_
_entity.id
_entity.type
_entity.pdbx_description
1 polymer ?
#
loop_
_entity_poly.entity_id
_entity_poly.type
_entity_poly.pdbx_seq_one_letter_code
_entity_poly.pdbx_strand_id
1 'polypeptide(L)'
;MLSRVVVAPSGFKESLSAQAAADAIAAGVRRVLPDAEIDRIPLVDGGEGTAVALASATGGRLVALPATGPVGEPVGTHFALLGAGETAVVEMAAVAGLSLVPRGLRDPGATTTYGVGELIRAALDTGVRRVLVGCGDSGTSDGGAGALQALGARLLDADGLELPHGGRELARLARIDPSGLDARLKDTELLVACNPFNVLCGERGVARVFGPQKGATPAQVEELSAGLENWARVVVRDLGVVGTDLRTGPGTGASGGLGAGLAAVGARLLPRFDVLLDHLDLDARLARADLVLTAEGALDHQTPRGKVPAEVARRAKLHGRPVLALAGTLGEGAHDVPGVDACHGILPAPMALADALLRASELLTDATERALRMILLGSRLPGRTDRAGLAGPPPQASAAEVVSGTQRPSSVR
;
A
#
# COMPACT_ATOMS: atom_id res chain seq x y z
N MET A 1 -23.73 18.83 15.14
CA MET A 1 -22.75 19.89 14.75
C MET A 1 -21.40 19.17 14.61
N LEU A 2 -20.63 19.43 13.54
CA LEU A 2 -19.31 18.81 13.37
C LEU A 2 -18.33 19.40 14.38
N SER A 3 -17.98 18.65 15.41
CA SER A 3 -17.09 19.08 16.50
C SER A 3 -15.74 18.34 16.50
N ARG A 4 -15.72 17.12 15.93
CA ARG A 4 -14.51 16.30 15.86
C ARG A 4 -14.32 15.75 14.45
N VAL A 5 -13.20 16.11 13.82
CA VAL A 5 -12.83 15.66 12.46
C VAL A 5 -11.56 14.84 12.54
N VAL A 6 -11.63 13.59 12.05
CA VAL A 6 -10.45 12.76 11.85
C VAL A 6 -9.92 12.97 10.43
N VAL A 7 -8.62 13.25 10.30
CA VAL A 7 -7.92 13.50 9.04
C VAL A 7 -6.88 12.40 8.84
N ALA A 8 -7.19 11.43 7.99
CA ALA A 8 -6.43 10.21 7.78
C ALA A 8 -6.05 9.99 6.30
N PRO A 9 -5.19 10.86 5.72
CA PRO A 9 -4.76 10.76 4.33
C PRO A 9 -3.56 9.83 4.15
N SER A 10 -3.36 9.33 2.92
CA SER A 10 -2.04 8.91 2.44
C SER A 10 -1.27 10.09 1.81
N GLY A 11 -0.02 9.84 1.41
CA GLY A 11 0.75 10.78 0.62
C GLY A 11 0.26 10.90 -0.83
N PHE A 12 0.58 12.00 -1.46
CA PHE A 12 0.39 12.23 -2.89
C PHE A 12 1.75 12.04 -3.57
N LYS A 13 1.90 10.98 -4.35
CA LYS A 13 3.18 10.64 -5.00
C LYS A 13 3.78 11.84 -5.75
N GLU A 14 5.09 12.01 -5.60
CA GLU A 14 5.89 13.10 -6.20
C GLU A 14 5.48 14.51 -5.74
N SER A 15 4.61 14.67 -4.71
CA SER A 15 4.05 15.97 -4.31
C SER A 15 3.99 16.17 -2.81
N LEU A 16 3.19 15.40 -2.05
CA LEU A 16 3.01 15.58 -0.61
C LEU A 16 3.28 14.30 0.16
N SER A 17 4.01 14.39 1.25
CA SER A 17 4.02 13.33 2.26
C SER A 17 2.63 13.19 2.92
N ALA A 18 2.35 12.06 3.54
CA ALA A 18 1.10 11.86 4.29
C ALA A 18 0.92 12.92 5.39
N GLN A 19 2.01 13.32 6.05
CA GLN A 19 2.02 14.39 7.05
C GLN A 19 1.63 15.74 6.45
N ALA A 20 2.26 16.13 5.32
CA ALA A 20 1.94 17.39 4.65
C ALA A 20 0.50 17.41 4.12
N ALA A 21 -0.01 16.28 3.64
CA ALA A 21 -1.41 16.14 3.25
C ALA A 21 -2.36 16.31 4.45
N ALA A 22 -2.04 15.69 5.60
CA ALA A 22 -2.83 15.85 6.82
C ALA A 22 -2.85 17.31 7.32
N ASP A 23 -1.71 18.00 7.24
CA ASP A 23 -1.60 19.41 7.63
C ASP A 23 -2.40 20.33 6.68
N ALA A 24 -2.35 20.09 5.38
CA ALA A 24 -3.12 20.82 4.39
C ALA A 24 -4.64 20.64 4.59
N ILE A 25 -5.10 19.41 4.80
CA ILE A 25 -6.51 19.13 5.10
C ILE A 25 -6.92 19.82 6.41
N ALA A 26 -6.12 19.70 7.47
CA ALA A 26 -6.40 20.35 8.76
C ALA A 26 -6.49 21.89 8.63
N ALA A 27 -5.65 22.50 7.80
CA ALA A 27 -5.74 23.92 7.50
C ALA A 27 -7.07 24.29 6.83
N GLY A 28 -7.53 23.50 5.86
CA GLY A 28 -8.83 23.68 5.22
C GLY A 28 -10.00 23.49 6.18
N VAL A 29 -9.93 22.51 7.10
CA VAL A 29 -10.93 22.32 8.16
C VAL A 29 -11.02 23.55 9.05
N ARG A 30 -9.89 24.10 9.52
CA ARG A 30 -9.87 25.30 10.41
C ARG A 30 -10.48 26.54 9.78
N ARG A 31 -10.41 26.70 8.45
CA ARG A 31 -11.04 27.83 7.74
C ARG A 31 -12.57 27.81 7.82
N VAL A 32 -13.17 26.65 8.06
CA VAL A 32 -14.64 26.46 8.08
C VAL A 32 -15.15 26.13 9.48
N LEU A 33 -14.39 25.39 10.24
CA LEU A 33 -14.69 24.88 11.57
C LEU A 33 -13.53 25.24 12.52
N PRO A 34 -13.37 26.52 12.92
CA PRO A 34 -12.21 26.96 13.69
C PRO A 34 -12.13 26.29 15.06
N ASP A 35 -13.27 25.93 15.66
CA ASP A 35 -13.37 25.35 17.00
C ASP A 35 -13.40 23.80 16.99
N ALA A 36 -13.35 23.16 15.81
CA ALA A 36 -13.36 21.71 15.73
C ALA A 36 -12.06 21.10 16.25
N GLU A 37 -12.19 20.02 17.01
CA GLU A 37 -11.07 19.15 17.33
C GLU A 37 -10.65 18.39 16.08
N ILE A 38 -9.40 18.58 15.65
CA ILE A 38 -8.86 17.93 14.46
C ILE A 38 -7.82 16.90 14.86
N ASP A 39 -8.13 15.65 14.61
CA ASP A 39 -7.27 14.51 14.89
C ASP A 39 -6.56 14.08 13.62
N ARG A 40 -5.25 14.39 13.51
CA ARG A 40 -4.43 14.10 12.33
C ARG A 40 -3.76 12.75 12.48
N ILE A 41 -3.97 11.87 11.51
CA ILE A 41 -3.40 10.53 11.46
C ILE A 41 -2.82 10.33 10.05
N PRO A 42 -1.62 10.84 9.77
CA PRO A 42 -0.98 10.56 8.49
C PRO A 42 -0.78 9.06 8.36
N LEU A 43 -1.41 8.46 7.35
CA LEU A 43 -1.38 7.02 7.17
C LEU A 43 -0.27 6.61 6.21
N VAL A 44 0.40 5.55 6.59
CA VAL A 44 1.46 4.92 5.82
C VAL A 44 1.02 3.54 5.34
N ASP A 45 1.56 3.12 4.23
CA ASP A 45 1.16 1.88 3.57
C ASP A 45 2.32 0.90 3.37
N GLY A 46 3.40 1.10 4.12
CA GLY A 46 4.63 0.31 4.00
C GLY A 46 5.64 0.89 3.00
N GLY A 47 5.27 1.96 2.27
CA GLY A 47 6.15 2.71 1.40
C GLY A 47 6.92 3.82 2.10
N GLU A 48 7.35 4.79 1.32
CA GLU A 48 8.20 5.92 1.76
C GLU A 48 7.58 6.70 2.94
N GLY A 49 8.36 6.89 4.01
CA GLY A 49 7.97 7.61 5.23
C GLY A 49 7.35 6.74 6.32
N THR A 50 7.16 5.45 6.10
CA THR A 50 6.58 4.52 7.09
C THR A 50 7.42 4.46 8.37
N ALA A 51 8.72 4.31 8.27
CA ALA A 51 9.62 4.23 9.42
C ALA A 51 9.57 5.50 10.27
N VAL A 52 9.60 6.66 9.61
CA VAL A 52 9.52 7.98 10.25
C VAL A 52 8.20 8.17 10.99
N ALA A 53 7.08 7.83 10.35
CA ALA A 53 5.75 7.99 10.92
C ALA A 53 5.55 7.09 12.15
N LEU A 54 5.95 5.82 12.08
CA LEU A 54 5.84 4.88 13.20
C LEU A 54 6.77 5.25 14.36
N ALA A 55 8.01 5.68 14.08
CA ALA A 55 8.92 6.19 15.11
C ALA A 55 8.28 7.39 15.85
N SER A 56 7.75 8.36 15.09
CA SER A 56 7.10 9.54 15.67
C SER A 56 5.87 9.17 16.52
N ALA A 57 5.02 8.28 16.01
CA ALA A 57 3.80 7.88 16.70
C ALA A 57 4.05 7.11 18.01
N THR A 58 5.17 6.40 18.12
CA THR A 58 5.51 5.56 19.27
C THR A 58 6.53 6.18 20.24
N GLY A 59 7.00 7.41 19.97
CA GLY A 59 8.10 8.00 20.72
C GLY A 59 9.45 7.27 20.49
N GLY A 60 9.58 6.62 19.34
CA GLY A 60 10.78 5.92 18.91
C GLY A 60 11.83 6.85 18.29
N ARG A 61 12.84 6.26 17.64
CA ARG A 61 13.93 6.99 17.01
C ARG A 61 14.36 6.37 15.69
N LEU A 62 14.95 7.16 14.81
CA LEU A 62 15.62 6.69 13.61
C LEU A 62 17.09 6.34 13.91
N VAL A 63 17.56 5.27 13.28
CA VAL A 63 18.96 4.86 13.29
C VAL A 63 19.49 5.02 11.86
N ALA A 64 20.30 6.04 11.66
CA ALA A 64 20.89 6.34 10.35
C ALA A 64 22.15 5.50 10.12
N LEU A 65 22.31 5.00 8.89
CA LEU A 65 23.48 4.25 8.44
C LEU A 65 23.61 4.30 6.92
N PRO A 66 24.78 4.04 6.34
CA PRO A 66 24.90 3.76 4.91
C PRO A 66 24.46 2.32 4.62
N ALA A 67 23.86 2.10 3.45
CA ALA A 67 23.58 0.76 2.93
C ALA A 67 23.66 0.75 1.40
N THR A 68 23.68 -0.43 0.80
CA THR A 68 23.71 -0.63 -0.64
C THR A 68 22.39 -0.22 -1.27
N GLY A 69 22.41 0.80 -2.12
CA GLY A 69 21.23 1.27 -2.87
C GLY A 69 20.81 0.31 -3.98
N PRO A 70 19.68 0.61 -4.66
CA PRO A 70 19.08 -0.30 -5.64
C PRO A 70 19.98 -0.58 -6.85
N VAL A 71 20.89 0.32 -7.19
CA VAL A 71 21.83 0.19 -8.33
C VAL A 71 23.25 -0.19 -7.89
N GLY A 72 23.43 -0.60 -6.64
CA GLY A 72 24.72 -1.04 -6.10
C GLY A 72 25.58 0.06 -5.45
N GLU A 73 25.25 1.34 -5.64
CA GLU A 73 25.95 2.45 -5.02
C GLU A 73 25.48 2.66 -3.57
N PRO A 74 26.37 3.08 -2.64
CA PRO A 74 25.97 3.37 -1.27
C PRO A 74 24.97 4.53 -1.18
N VAL A 75 23.95 4.38 -0.35
CA VAL A 75 22.99 5.42 -0.02
C VAL A 75 22.92 5.65 1.48
N GLY A 76 22.78 6.91 1.90
CA GLY A 76 22.44 7.25 3.28
C GLY A 76 20.99 6.88 3.54
N THR A 77 20.74 6.03 4.53
CA THR A 77 19.41 5.50 4.83
C THR A 77 19.19 5.39 6.34
N HIS A 78 18.09 4.79 6.74
CA HIS A 78 17.76 4.58 8.15
C HIS A 78 16.77 3.41 8.31
N PHE A 79 16.69 2.91 9.54
CA PHE A 79 15.56 2.15 10.05
C PHE A 79 15.05 2.81 11.34
N ALA A 80 13.83 2.47 11.77
CA ALA A 80 13.28 2.98 13.02
C ALA A 80 13.38 1.94 14.13
N LEU A 81 13.63 2.41 15.37
CA LEU A 81 13.34 1.66 16.59
C LEU A 81 12.10 2.28 17.22
N LEU A 82 11.07 1.48 17.45
CA LEU A 82 9.83 1.93 18.09
C LEU A 82 10.02 2.15 19.59
N GLY A 83 9.17 2.95 20.23
CA GLY A 83 9.38 3.49 21.57
C GLY A 83 9.74 2.48 22.67
N ALA A 84 9.22 1.25 22.61
CA ALA A 84 9.58 0.18 23.56
C ALA A 84 10.97 -0.44 23.31
N GLY A 85 11.62 -0.15 22.16
CA GLY A 85 12.93 -0.67 21.79
C GLY A 85 12.96 -2.14 21.36
N GLU A 86 11.85 -2.84 21.38
CA GLU A 86 11.76 -4.28 21.03
C GLU A 86 11.47 -4.52 19.54
N THR A 87 11.00 -3.53 18.82
CA THR A 87 10.62 -3.62 17.40
C THR A 87 11.41 -2.63 16.56
N ALA A 88 12.04 -3.12 15.51
CA ALA A 88 12.60 -2.30 14.43
C ALA A 88 11.66 -2.26 13.23
N VAL A 89 11.61 -1.12 12.55
CA VAL A 89 10.89 -0.95 11.28
C VAL A 89 11.90 -0.69 10.17
N VAL A 90 12.00 -1.61 9.24
CA VAL A 90 12.81 -1.50 8.02
C VAL A 90 11.88 -1.14 6.87
N GLU A 91 12.09 0.03 6.28
CA GLU A 91 11.37 0.49 5.11
C GLU A 91 12.16 0.15 3.85
N MET A 92 11.63 -0.75 3.02
CA MET A 92 12.37 -1.14 1.83
C MET A 92 12.56 0.03 0.85
N ALA A 93 11.62 0.97 0.80
CA ALA A 93 11.71 2.16 -0.05
C ALA A 93 12.89 3.07 0.32
N ALA A 94 13.30 3.09 1.60
CA ALA A 94 14.40 3.91 2.08
C ALA A 94 15.79 3.46 1.56
N VAL A 95 15.88 2.25 0.97
CA VAL A 95 17.16 1.69 0.49
C VAL A 95 17.06 1.01 -0.88
N ALA A 96 15.87 0.60 -1.31
CA ALA A 96 15.64 -0.06 -2.59
C ALA A 96 14.39 0.49 -3.32
N GLY A 97 14.01 1.73 -2.99
CA GLY A 97 12.87 2.44 -3.57
C GLY A 97 13.09 2.87 -5.02
N LEU A 98 12.00 3.02 -5.77
CA LEU A 98 12.05 3.49 -7.16
C LEU A 98 12.55 4.95 -7.26
N SER A 99 12.31 5.77 -6.23
CA SER A 99 12.80 7.14 -6.12
C SER A 99 14.35 7.22 -6.09
N LEU A 100 15.00 6.17 -5.57
CA LEU A 100 16.46 6.06 -5.52
C LEU A 100 17.08 5.53 -6.83
N VAL A 101 16.26 5.05 -7.78
CA VAL A 101 16.76 4.59 -9.08
C VAL A 101 16.77 5.78 -10.06
N PRO A 102 17.96 6.24 -10.50
CA PRO A 102 18.06 7.29 -11.51
C PRO A 102 17.25 6.93 -12.76
N ARG A 103 16.56 7.90 -13.36
CA ARG A 103 15.66 7.63 -14.51
C ARG A 103 16.34 6.87 -15.66
N GLY A 104 17.62 7.21 -15.92
CA GLY A 104 18.42 6.54 -16.98
C GLY A 104 18.90 5.13 -16.61
N LEU A 105 18.74 4.70 -15.35
CA LEU A 105 19.15 3.38 -14.85
C LEU A 105 17.93 2.53 -14.43
N ARG A 106 16.72 2.93 -14.78
CA ARG A 106 15.50 2.18 -14.46
C ARG A 106 15.44 0.87 -15.27
N ASP A 107 15.95 -0.17 -14.66
CA ASP A 107 15.95 -1.55 -15.14
C ASP A 107 15.75 -2.49 -13.94
N PRO A 108 14.53 -2.98 -13.68
CA PRO A 108 14.25 -3.82 -12.52
C PRO A 108 14.95 -5.19 -12.57
N GLY A 109 15.53 -5.56 -13.71
CA GLY A 109 16.38 -6.74 -13.85
C GLY A 109 17.79 -6.54 -13.31
N ALA A 110 18.26 -5.30 -13.16
CA ALA A 110 19.58 -4.96 -12.65
C ALA A 110 19.58 -4.44 -11.21
N THR A 111 18.41 -4.07 -10.68
CA THR A 111 18.31 -3.52 -9.33
C THR A 111 18.23 -4.61 -8.26
N THR A 112 18.63 -4.27 -7.01
CA THR A 112 18.81 -5.23 -5.92
C THR A 112 18.12 -4.80 -4.64
N THR A 113 17.68 -5.78 -3.85
CA THR A 113 17.22 -5.63 -2.45
C THR A 113 18.34 -5.84 -1.42
N TYR A 114 19.62 -5.87 -1.82
CA TYR A 114 20.73 -6.18 -0.92
C TYR A 114 20.73 -5.28 0.32
N GLY A 115 20.57 -3.98 0.15
CA GLY A 115 20.51 -3.02 1.25
C GLY A 115 19.36 -3.26 2.24
N VAL A 116 18.26 -3.89 1.80
CA VAL A 116 17.17 -4.27 2.75
C VAL A 116 17.68 -5.32 3.73
N GLY A 117 18.45 -6.30 3.25
CA GLY A 117 19.07 -7.30 4.11
C GLY A 117 20.12 -6.68 5.07
N GLU A 118 20.87 -5.67 4.60
CA GLU A 118 21.80 -4.92 5.45
C GLU A 118 21.06 -4.18 6.57
N LEU A 119 19.92 -3.53 6.26
CA LEU A 119 19.09 -2.87 7.29
C LEU A 119 18.52 -3.87 8.29
N ILE A 120 18.07 -5.04 7.84
CA ILE A 120 17.60 -6.12 8.73
C ILE A 120 18.73 -6.56 9.65
N ARG A 121 19.94 -6.81 9.15
CA ARG A 121 21.11 -7.16 9.98
C ARG A 121 21.43 -6.07 11.00
N ALA A 122 21.48 -4.81 10.58
CA ALA A 122 21.72 -3.70 11.48
C ALA A 122 20.64 -3.57 12.57
N ALA A 123 19.37 -3.88 12.23
CA ALA A 123 18.30 -3.96 13.22
C ALA A 123 18.54 -5.10 14.21
N LEU A 124 18.95 -6.29 13.76
CA LEU A 124 19.29 -7.43 14.61
C LEU A 124 20.46 -7.12 15.55
N ASP A 125 21.44 -6.30 15.12
CA ASP A 125 22.57 -5.86 15.93
C ASP A 125 22.15 -5.01 17.14
N THR A 126 20.94 -4.42 17.11
CA THR A 126 20.39 -3.69 18.26
C THR A 126 19.71 -4.57 19.30
N GLY A 127 19.60 -5.88 19.04
CA GLY A 127 18.99 -6.84 19.96
C GLY A 127 17.45 -6.85 19.95
N VAL A 128 16.82 -6.31 18.92
CA VAL A 128 15.34 -6.33 18.78
C VAL A 128 14.81 -7.76 18.67
N ARG A 129 13.61 -7.97 19.17
CA ARG A 129 12.89 -9.25 19.07
C ARG A 129 11.99 -9.35 17.86
N ARG A 130 11.68 -8.20 17.24
CA ARG A 130 10.80 -8.11 16.08
C ARG A 130 11.37 -7.15 15.06
N VAL A 131 11.33 -7.56 13.78
CA VAL A 131 11.61 -6.69 12.65
C VAL A 131 10.36 -6.63 11.77
N LEU A 132 9.81 -5.43 11.58
CA LEU A 132 8.71 -5.15 10.68
C LEU A 132 9.28 -4.55 9.39
N VAL A 133 9.06 -5.23 8.27
CA VAL A 133 9.49 -4.76 6.95
C VAL A 133 8.31 -4.17 6.20
N GLY A 134 8.36 -2.89 5.90
CA GLY A 134 7.37 -2.19 5.10
C GLY A 134 7.64 -2.39 3.60
N CYS A 135 6.65 -2.89 2.86
CA CYS A 135 6.72 -3.17 1.44
C CYS A 135 5.87 -2.19 0.63
N GLY A 136 6.50 -1.17 0.06
CA GLY A 136 5.91 -0.20 -0.85
C GLY A 136 6.98 0.47 -1.72
N ASP A 137 6.57 1.16 -2.76
CA ASP A 137 7.37 2.03 -3.65
C ASP A 137 8.68 1.44 -4.20
N SER A 138 8.77 0.11 -4.34
CA SER A 138 9.99 -0.61 -4.72
C SER A 138 10.48 -0.31 -6.15
N GLY A 139 11.82 -0.19 -6.29
CA GLY A 139 12.51 -0.11 -7.58
C GLY A 139 13.06 -1.43 -8.11
N THR A 140 12.87 -2.54 -7.39
CA THR A 140 13.49 -3.85 -7.62
C THR A 140 12.50 -4.91 -8.09
N SER A 141 13.01 -5.98 -8.74
CA SER A 141 12.25 -7.20 -9.09
C SER A 141 13.16 -8.42 -9.00
N ASP A 142 13.91 -8.54 -7.90
CA ASP A 142 14.89 -9.60 -7.66
C ASP A 142 14.39 -10.72 -6.75
N GLY A 143 13.08 -10.78 -6.46
CA GLY A 143 12.52 -11.84 -5.61
C GLY A 143 12.96 -11.79 -4.13
N GLY A 144 13.66 -10.72 -3.71
CA GLY A 144 14.32 -10.65 -2.40
C GLY A 144 15.65 -11.37 -2.35
N ALA A 145 16.21 -11.75 -3.49
CA ALA A 145 17.48 -12.46 -3.60
C ALA A 145 18.64 -11.69 -2.98
N GLY A 146 18.75 -10.39 -3.32
CA GLY A 146 19.78 -9.53 -2.71
C GLY A 146 19.66 -9.46 -1.19
N ALA A 147 18.44 -9.36 -0.66
CA ALA A 147 18.23 -9.35 0.79
C ALA A 147 18.72 -10.65 1.44
N LEU A 148 18.45 -11.81 0.83
CA LEU A 148 18.97 -13.08 1.33
C LEU A 148 20.49 -13.18 1.24
N GLN A 149 21.11 -12.65 0.17
CA GLN A 149 22.58 -12.57 0.08
C GLN A 149 23.17 -11.73 1.22
N ALA A 150 22.61 -10.55 1.50
CA ALA A 150 23.04 -9.70 2.61
C ALA A 150 22.83 -10.34 3.98
N LEU A 151 21.82 -11.20 4.11
CA LEU A 151 21.57 -12.01 5.32
C LEU A 151 22.46 -13.24 5.41
N GLY A 152 23.31 -13.51 4.41
CA GLY A 152 24.35 -14.54 4.43
C GLY A 152 24.06 -15.79 3.59
N ALA A 153 22.94 -15.87 2.85
CA ALA A 153 22.74 -16.95 1.91
C ALA A 153 23.62 -16.77 0.67
N ARG A 154 24.12 -17.88 0.12
CA ARG A 154 24.84 -17.87 -1.16
C ARG A 154 23.94 -18.40 -2.27
N LEU A 155 23.80 -17.60 -3.33
CA LEU A 155 23.03 -17.95 -4.52
C LEU A 155 24.00 -18.39 -5.60
N LEU A 156 23.92 -19.64 -6.05
CA LEU A 156 24.93 -20.27 -6.89
C LEU A 156 24.32 -20.68 -8.24
N ASP A 157 25.08 -20.48 -9.31
CA ASP A 157 24.78 -21.00 -10.61
C ASP A 157 25.16 -22.51 -10.75
N ALA A 158 25.02 -23.06 -11.95
CA ALA A 158 25.30 -24.47 -12.22
C ALA A 158 26.80 -24.84 -12.04
N ASP A 159 27.69 -23.87 -12.19
CA ASP A 159 29.15 -24.04 -12.02
C ASP A 159 29.57 -23.80 -10.54
N GLY A 160 28.64 -23.48 -9.65
CA GLY A 160 28.89 -23.20 -8.25
C GLY A 160 29.44 -21.78 -7.98
N LEU A 161 29.38 -20.90 -8.97
CA LEU A 161 29.76 -19.51 -8.85
C LEU A 161 28.61 -18.69 -8.23
N GLU A 162 28.96 -17.72 -7.40
CA GLU A 162 27.96 -16.86 -6.79
C GLU A 162 27.34 -15.90 -7.82
N LEU A 163 26.01 -15.78 -7.81
CA LEU A 163 25.29 -14.91 -8.72
C LEU A 163 25.52 -13.43 -8.37
N PRO A 164 25.70 -12.57 -9.36
CA PRO A 164 25.61 -11.12 -9.17
C PRO A 164 24.22 -10.71 -8.69
N HIS A 165 24.09 -9.46 -8.21
CA HIS A 165 22.81 -8.90 -7.85
C HIS A 165 21.92 -8.66 -9.08
N GLY A 166 20.60 -8.71 -8.88
CA GLY A 166 19.60 -8.37 -9.88
C GLY A 166 18.66 -9.49 -10.24
N GLY A 167 17.43 -9.12 -10.62
CA GLY A 167 16.37 -10.07 -10.93
C GLY A 167 16.63 -10.92 -12.19
N ARG A 168 17.37 -10.41 -13.18
CA ARG A 168 17.72 -11.17 -14.40
C ARG A 168 18.62 -12.37 -14.12
N GLU A 169 19.45 -12.29 -13.09
CA GLU A 169 20.38 -13.36 -12.71
C GLU A 169 19.66 -14.58 -12.16
N LEU A 170 18.42 -14.43 -11.70
CA LEU A 170 17.62 -15.52 -11.15
C LEU A 170 17.32 -16.64 -12.17
N ALA A 171 17.38 -16.34 -13.46
CA ALA A 171 17.27 -17.37 -14.52
C ALA A 171 18.42 -18.38 -14.47
N ARG A 172 19.61 -17.98 -13.99
CA ARG A 172 20.80 -18.82 -13.86
C ARG A 172 20.91 -19.53 -12.51
N LEU A 173 20.02 -19.21 -11.56
CA LEU A 173 20.07 -19.78 -10.22
C LEU A 173 19.89 -21.29 -10.27
N ALA A 174 20.90 -22.02 -9.79
CA ALA A 174 20.88 -23.48 -9.70
C ALA A 174 20.75 -24.00 -8.27
N ARG A 175 21.33 -23.29 -7.27
CA ARG A 175 21.32 -23.72 -5.87
C ARG A 175 21.40 -22.52 -4.90
N ILE A 176 20.76 -22.68 -3.76
CA ILE A 176 20.92 -21.76 -2.59
C ILE A 176 21.62 -22.52 -1.48
N ASP A 177 22.70 -21.94 -0.95
CA ASP A 177 23.39 -22.44 0.25
C ASP A 177 23.01 -21.54 1.45
N PRO A 178 22.19 -22.02 2.39
CA PRO A 178 21.75 -21.26 3.55
C PRO A 178 22.71 -21.30 4.72
N SER A 179 23.86 -21.97 4.64
CA SER A 179 24.75 -22.23 5.76
C SER A 179 25.29 -20.97 6.44
N GLY A 180 25.38 -19.87 5.69
CA GLY A 180 25.84 -18.57 6.17
C GLY A 180 24.73 -17.63 6.67
N LEU A 181 23.46 -18.05 6.63
CA LEU A 181 22.35 -17.21 7.10
C LEU A 181 22.52 -16.81 8.55
N ASP A 182 22.22 -15.55 8.84
CA ASP A 182 22.29 -14.99 10.20
C ASP A 182 21.41 -15.83 11.15
N ALA A 183 22.06 -16.46 12.13
CA ALA A 183 21.39 -17.38 13.04
C ALA A 183 20.30 -16.72 13.89
N ARG A 184 20.39 -15.39 14.10
CA ARG A 184 19.42 -14.60 14.88
C ARG A 184 18.04 -14.54 14.22
N LEU A 185 17.94 -14.78 12.90
CA LEU A 185 16.65 -14.85 12.21
C LEU A 185 15.71 -15.90 12.79
N LYS A 186 16.24 -16.97 13.41
CA LYS A 186 15.43 -18.03 14.02
C LYS A 186 14.72 -17.60 15.29
N ASP A 187 15.31 -16.61 15.99
CA ASP A 187 14.84 -16.13 17.29
C ASP A 187 14.17 -14.76 17.20
N THR A 188 14.05 -14.22 15.97
CA THR A 188 13.46 -12.90 15.69
C THR A 188 12.14 -13.07 14.94
N GLU A 189 11.10 -12.42 15.42
CA GLU A 189 9.83 -12.37 14.69
C GLU A 189 9.99 -11.40 13.50
N LEU A 190 10.06 -11.95 12.29
CA LEU A 190 10.14 -11.17 11.05
C LEU A 190 8.75 -11.04 10.44
N LEU A 191 8.23 -9.82 10.37
CA LEU A 191 6.92 -9.48 9.82
C LEU A 191 7.08 -8.65 8.55
N VAL A 192 6.33 -8.96 7.52
CA VAL A 192 6.29 -8.20 6.27
C VAL A 192 4.92 -7.59 6.09
N ALA A 193 4.85 -6.26 6.21
CA ALA A 193 3.65 -5.49 5.94
C ALA A 193 3.49 -5.30 4.42
N CYS A 194 2.58 -6.04 3.81
CA CYS A 194 2.47 -6.11 2.35
C CYS A 194 1.02 -6.05 1.86
N ASN A 195 0.85 -5.79 0.56
CA ASN A 195 -0.44 -5.93 -0.09
C ASN A 195 -0.66 -7.41 -0.46
N PRO A 196 -1.66 -8.10 0.13
CA PRO A 196 -1.91 -9.52 -0.12
C PRO A 196 -2.29 -9.86 -1.57
N PHE A 197 -2.73 -8.89 -2.35
CA PHE A 197 -3.05 -9.09 -3.77
C PHE A 197 -1.83 -9.22 -4.68
N ASN A 198 -0.64 -8.90 -4.18
CA ASN A 198 0.61 -9.01 -4.93
C ASN A 198 1.14 -10.44 -4.83
N VAL A 199 1.16 -11.14 -5.96
CA VAL A 199 1.70 -12.50 -6.08
C VAL A 199 2.99 -12.50 -6.89
N LEU A 200 3.87 -13.47 -6.63
CA LEU A 200 5.20 -13.52 -7.25
C LEU A 200 5.12 -13.88 -8.74
N CYS A 201 4.37 -14.92 -9.06
CA CYS A 201 4.38 -15.59 -10.35
C CYS A 201 3.01 -15.62 -11.04
N GLY A 202 2.98 -16.11 -12.27
CA GLY A 202 1.77 -16.28 -13.07
C GLY A 202 1.36 -15.03 -13.85
N GLU A 203 0.15 -15.03 -14.43
CA GLU A 203 -0.37 -13.92 -15.25
C GLU A 203 -0.45 -12.59 -14.50
N ARG A 204 -0.77 -12.66 -13.20
CA ARG A 204 -0.80 -11.50 -12.30
C ARG A 204 0.49 -11.36 -11.48
N GLY A 205 1.54 -12.04 -11.89
CA GLY A 205 2.84 -12.00 -11.23
C GLY A 205 3.46 -10.60 -11.23
N VAL A 206 4.24 -10.32 -10.20
CA VAL A 206 4.79 -8.98 -9.93
C VAL A 206 5.62 -8.41 -11.08
N ALA A 207 6.33 -9.26 -11.85
CA ALA A 207 7.09 -8.81 -13.03
C ALA A 207 6.17 -8.21 -14.10
N ARG A 208 5.01 -8.83 -14.36
CA ARG A 208 4.05 -8.38 -15.37
C ARG A 208 3.28 -7.14 -14.93
N VAL A 209 2.88 -7.10 -13.66
CA VAL A 209 2.04 -6.01 -13.12
C VAL A 209 2.86 -4.75 -12.87
N PHE A 210 4.06 -4.87 -12.32
CA PHE A 210 4.85 -3.73 -11.85
C PHE A 210 6.18 -3.52 -12.59
N GLY A 211 6.62 -4.48 -13.41
CA GLY A 211 7.85 -4.35 -14.20
C GLY A 211 7.85 -3.12 -15.11
N PRO A 212 6.77 -2.86 -15.90
CA PRO A 212 6.72 -1.71 -16.80
C PRO A 212 6.93 -0.36 -16.12
N GLN A 213 6.28 -0.13 -14.97
CA GLN A 213 6.45 1.14 -14.23
C GLN A 213 7.86 1.33 -13.65
N LYS A 214 8.63 0.24 -13.49
CA LYS A 214 10.02 0.24 -13.05
C LYS A 214 11.01 0.36 -14.21
N GLY A 215 10.53 0.44 -15.44
CA GLY A 215 11.33 0.60 -16.64
C GLY A 215 11.57 -0.67 -17.46
N ALA A 216 10.96 -1.81 -17.13
CA ALA A 216 11.10 -3.02 -17.92
C ALA A 216 10.40 -2.92 -19.27
N THR A 217 11.11 -3.31 -20.33
CA THR A 217 10.53 -3.57 -21.66
C THR A 217 9.68 -4.85 -21.63
N PRO A 218 8.78 -5.07 -22.60
CA PRO A 218 7.99 -6.30 -22.68
C PRO A 218 8.85 -7.59 -22.66
N ALA A 219 10.01 -7.60 -23.33
CA ALA A 219 10.93 -8.73 -23.32
C ALA A 219 11.52 -8.97 -21.92
N GLN A 220 11.96 -7.90 -21.23
CA GLN A 220 12.49 -7.99 -19.88
C GLN A 220 11.42 -8.44 -18.87
N VAL A 221 10.14 -8.10 -19.08
CA VAL A 221 9.04 -8.59 -18.23
C VAL A 221 8.95 -10.12 -18.30
N GLU A 222 9.06 -10.71 -19.50
CA GLU A 222 9.03 -12.17 -19.65
C GLU A 222 10.28 -12.84 -19.07
N GLU A 223 11.46 -12.25 -19.25
CA GLU A 223 12.71 -12.74 -18.65
C GLU A 223 12.63 -12.72 -17.12
N LEU A 224 12.17 -11.61 -16.53
CA LEU A 224 11.98 -11.49 -15.09
C LEU A 224 10.92 -12.46 -14.56
N SER A 225 9.83 -12.66 -15.30
CA SER A 225 8.77 -13.60 -14.93
C SER A 225 9.33 -15.03 -14.88
N ALA A 226 10.12 -15.45 -15.90
CA ALA A 226 10.77 -16.76 -15.92
C ALA A 226 11.83 -16.90 -14.80
N GLY A 227 12.60 -15.85 -14.54
CA GLY A 227 13.58 -15.81 -13.44
C GLY A 227 12.93 -15.98 -12.07
N LEU A 228 11.79 -15.30 -11.80
CA LEU A 228 11.04 -15.42 -10.56
C LEU A 228 10.38 -16.81 -10.41
N GLU A 229 9.93 -17.44 -11.49
CA GLU A 229 9.47 -18.83 -11.45
C GLU A 229 10.61 -19.80 -11.06
N ASN A 230 11.81 -19.63 -11.64
CA ASN A 230 12.98 -20.42 -11.27
C ASN A 230 13.37 -20.16 -9.80
N TRP A 231 13.36 -18.90 -9.37
CA TRP A 231 13.60 -18.47 -7.98
C TRP A 231 12.70 -19.22 -7.03
N ALA A 232 11.37 -19.15 -7.22
CA ALA A 232 10.40 -19.82 -6.34
C ALA A 232 10.66 -21.34 -6.25
N ARG A 233 10.99 -21.98 -7.38
CA ARG A 233 11.28 -23.41 -7.43
C ARG A 233 12.53 -23.77 -6.62
N VAL A 234 13.62 -23.01 -6.79
CA VAL A 234 14.89 -23.29 -6.12
C VAL A 234 14.79 -23.00 -4.62
N VAL A 235 14.14 -21.88 -4.22
CA VAL A 235 13.89 -21.53 -2.84
C VAL A 235 13.12 -22.62 -2.09
N VAL A 236 12.03 -23.12 -2.66
CA VAL A 236 11.24 -24.20 -2.05
C VAL A 236 12.07 -25.47 -1.86
N ARG A 237 12.87 -25.82 -2.85
CA ARG A 237 13.72 -27.02 -2.81
C ARG A 237 14.84 -26.91 -1.76
N ASP A 238 15.54 -25.76 -1.70
CA ASP A 238 16.80 -25.66 -0.95
C ASP A 238 16.60 -25.11 0.47
N LEU A 239 15.57 -24.28 0.69
CA LEU A 239 15.26 -23.71 2.00
C LEU A 239 14.12 -24.45 2.72
N GLY A 240 13.49 -25.44 2.08
CA GLY A 240 12.48 -26.28 2.72
C GLY A 240 11.23 -25.53 3.15
N VAL A 241 10.79 -24.53 2.39
CA VAL A 241 9.62 -23.70 2.72
C VAL A 241 8.36 -24.57 2.77
N VAL A 242 7.69 -24.57 3.92
CA VAL A 242 6.47 -25.34 4.17
C VAL A 242 5.33 -24.40 4.53
N GLY A 243 4.12 -24.69 4.03
CA GLY A 243 2.90 -23.95 4.39
C GLY A 243 2.66 -22.64 3.65
N THR A 244 3.60 -22.19 2.81
CA THR A 244 3.44 -21.00 1.98
C THR A 244 3.67 -21.35 0.51
N ASP A 245 2.66 -21.12 -0.34
CA ASP A 245 2.88 -21.14 -1.79
C ASP A 245 3.60 -19.86 -2.21
N LEU A 246 4.91 -19.95 -2.43
CA LEU A 246 5.72 -18.80 -2.82
C LEU A 246 5.37 -18.23 -4.19
N ARG A 247 4.75 -19.01 -5.08
CA ARG A 247 4.43 -18.56 -6.44
C ARG A 247 3.20 -17.67 -6.49
N THR A 248 2.13 -18.06 -5.80
CA THR A 248 0.81 -17.42 -5.91
C THR A 248 0.21 -17.05 -4.55
N GLY A 249 0.91 -17.33 -3.46
CA GLY A 249 0.47 -16.99 -2.12
C GLY A 249 0.34 -15.48 -1.90
N PRO A 250 -0.59 -15.05 -1.03
CA PRO A 250 -0.82 -13.64 -0.74
C PRO A 250 0.45 -12.93 -0.26
N GLY A 251 0.79 -11.80 -0.90
CA GLY A 251 1.92 -10.96 -0.51
C GLY A 251 3.29 -11.42 -0.99
N THR A 252 3.42 -12.61 -1.60
CA THR A 252 4.71 -13.12 -2.07
C THR A 252 5.37 -12.25 -3.14
N GLY A 253 4.57 -11.56 -3.97
CA GLY A 253 5.04 -10.60 -4.96
C GLY A 253 5.33 -9.20 -4.40
N ALA A 254 5.09 -8.95 -3.12
CA ALA A 254 5.30 -7.61 -2.57
C ALA A 254 6.72 -7.12 -2.80
N SER A 255 6.83 -5.85 -3.21
CA SER A 255 8.12 -5.20 -3.49
C SER A 255 9.05 -5.97 -4.43
N GLY A 256 8.50 -6.42 -5.57
CA GLY A 256 9.29 -7.13 -6.57
C GLY A 256 9.68 -8.55 -6.16
N GLY A 257 8.93 -9.14 -5.22
CA GLY A 257 9.14 -10.49 -4.70
C GLY A 257 9.93 -10.54 -3.39
N LEU A 258 10.28 -9.39 -2.79
CA LEU A 258 10.90 -9.33 -1.46
C LEU A 258 10.08 -10.14 -0.44
N GLY A 259 8.74 -10.09 -0.54
CA GLY A 259 7.85 -10.90 0.29
C GLY A 259 8.17 -12.39 0.23
N ALA A 260 8.36 -12.96 -0.96
CA ALA A 260 8.74 -14.37 -1.14
C ALA A 260 10.11 -14.68 -0.57
N GLY A 261 11.11 -13.80 -0.83
CA GLY A 261 12.46 -13.97 -0.29
C GLY A 261 12.47 -14.01 1.23
N LEU A 262 11.80 -13.07 1.89
CA LEU A 262 11.74 -13.01 3.36
C LEU A 262 10.90 -14.15 3.95
N ALA A 263 9.81 -14.55 3.29
CA ALA A 263 9.03 -15.72 3.70
C ALA A 263 9.86 -17.00 3.69
N ALA A 264 10.81 -17.10 2.77
CA ALA A 264 11.72 -18.25 2.66
C ALA A 264 12.65 -18.41 3.88
N VAL A 265 12.88 -17.35 4.65
CA VAL A 265 13.66 -17.37 5.90
C VAL A 265 12.79 -17.19 7.12
N GLY A 266 11.49 -17.47 7.04
CA GLY A 266 10.56 -17.53 8.15
C GLY A 266 9.73 -16.28 8.41
N ALA A 267 9.78 -15.27 7.54
CA ALA A 267 8.95 -14.09 7.70
C ALA A 267 7.46 -14.41 7.49
N ARG A 268 6.61 -13.78 8.29
CA ARG A 268 5.15 -13.82 8.13
C ARG A 268 4.70 -12.67 7.24
N LEU A 269 4.02 -12.99 6.15
CA LEU A 269 3.42 -12.01 5.26
C LEU A 269 2.05 -11.62 5.81
N LEU A 270 1.86 -10.34 6.11
CA LEU A 270 0.65 -9.83 6.74
C LEU A 270 0.06 -8.68 5.92
N PRO A 271 -1.28 -8.55 5.88
CA PRO A 271 -1.90 -7.37 5.29
C PRO A 271 -1.34 -6.11 5.98
N ARG A 272 -0.81 -5.19 5.19
CA ARG A 272 -0.06 -4.04 5.70
C ARG A 272 -0.82 -3.20 6.72
N PHE A 273 -2.13 -3.05 6.53
CA PHE A 273 -2.95 -2.25 7.44
C PHE A 273 -3.25 -2.92 8.76
N ASP A 274 -3.24 -4.26 8.81
CA ASP A 274 -3.41 -5.00 10.07
C ASP A 274 -2.21 -4.85 11.00
N VAL A 275 -1.04 -4.52 10.43
CA VAL A 275 0.20 -4.37 11.20
C VAL A 275 0.56 -2.91 11.45
N LEU A 276 0.40 -2.05 10.43
CA LEU A 276 0.86 -0.67 10.51
C LEU A 276 -0.12 0.23 11.30
N LEU A 277 -1.43 -0.01 11.16
CA LEU A 277 -2.44 0.87 11.75
C LEU A 277 -2.67 0.60 13.24
N ASP A 278 -2.33 -0.58 13.75
CA ASP A 278 -2.40 -0.89 15.19
C ASP A 278 -1.49 0.04 16.01
N HIS A 279 -0.36 0.45 15.43
CA HIS A 279 0.56 1.41 16.07
C HIS A 279 0.06 2.85 16.07
N LEU A 280 -1.03 3.16 15.33
CA LEU A 280 -1.59 4.50 15.17
C LEU A 280 -2.91 4.70 15.95
N ASP A 281 -3.42 3.68 16.63
CA ASP A 281 -4.69 3.68 17.38
C ASP A 281 -5.88 4.20 16.53
N LEU A 282 -5.87 3.85 15.23
CA LEU A 282 -6.80 4.40 14.25
C LEU A 282 -8.26 4.15 14.61
N ASP A 283 -8.61 2.91 15.00
CA ASP A 283 -10.00 2.53 15.26
C ASP A 283 -10.61 3.29 16.44
N ALA A 284 -9.87 3.46 17.55
CA ALA A 284 -10.34 4.23 18.71
C ALA A 284 -10.54 5.72 18.36
N ARG A 285 -9.73 6.24 17.46
CA ARG A 285 -9.83 7.64 16.99
C ARG A 285 -11.01 7.79 16.03
N LEU A 286 -11.21 6.87 15.10
CA LEU A 286 -12.36 6.85 14.19
C LEU A 286 -13.68 6.73 14.95
N ALA A 287 -13.75 5.90 16.00
CA ALA A 287 -14.97 5.72 16.80
C ALA A 287 -15.52 7.03 17.40
N ARG A 288 -14.68 8.04 17.60
CA ARG A 288 -15.04 9.35 18.18
C ARG A 288 -15.28 10.44 17.15
N ALA A 289 -15.04 10.17 15.86
CA ALA A 289 -15.17 11.17 14.80
C ALA A 289 -16.63 11.50 14.46
N ASP A 290 -16.93 12.75 14.16
CA ASP A 290 -18.19 13.15 13.51
C ASP A 290 -18.07 13.05 11.97
N LEU A 291 -16.86 13.28 11.44
CA LEU A 291 -16.51 13.18 10.03
C LEU A 291 -15.08 12.67 9.88
N VAL A 292 -14.90 11.79 8.91
CA VAL A 292 -13.57 11.29 8.53
C VAL A 292 -13.20 11.84 7.16
N LEU A 293 -12.04 12.48 7.06
CA LEU A 293 -11.45 12.95 5.83
C LEU A 293 -10.24 12.07 5.49
N THR A 294 -10.25 11.47 4.32
CA THR A 294 -9.11 10.73 3.77
C THR A 294 -8.68 11.34 2.45
N ALA A 295 -7.48 11.05 2.00
CA ALA A 295 -7.00 11.56 0.72
C ALA A 295 -5.92 10.68 0.09
N GLU A 296 -5.80 10.76 -1.23
CA GLU A 296 -4.76 10.12 -2.03
C GLU A 296 -4.53 10.88 -3.35
N GLY A 297 -3.38 10.66 -4.01
CA GLY A 297 -3.08 11.25 -5.32
C GLY A 297 -4.11 10.88 -6.40
N ALA A 298 -4.64 9.66 -6.40
CA ALA A 298 -5.68 9.22 -7.35
C ALA A 298 -6.64 8.21 -6.73
N LEU A 299 -7.94 8.48 -6.83
CA LEU A 299 -9.01 7.52 -6.56
C LEU A 299 -9.49 6.92 -7.88
N ASP A 300 -9.54 5.59 -7.95
CA ASP A 300 -9.91 4.83 -9.15
C ASP A 300 -10.37 3.41 -8.79
N HIS A 301 -10.63 2.57 -9.80
CA HIS A 301 -10.99 1.15 -9.66
C HIS A 301 -9.95 0.29 -8.93
N GLN A 302 -8.71 0.79 -8.73
CA GLN A 302 -7.68 0.10 -7.95
C GLN A 302 -7.75 0.46 -6.46
N THR A 303 -8.42 1.56 -6.09
CA THR A 303 -8.51 2.01 -4.71
C THR A 303 -9.05 0.93 -3.76
N PRO A 304 -10.10 0.14 -4.10
CA PRO A 304 -10.57 -0.96 -3.26
C PRO A 304 -9.56 -2.11 -3.07
N ARG A 305 -8.50 -2.17 -3.89
CA ARG A 305 -7.48 -3.23 -3.84
C ARG A 305 -6.38 -2.93 -2.82
N GLY A 306 -6.75 -2.35 -1.68
CA GLY A 306 -5.84 -2.15 -0.56
C GLY A 306 -5.11 -0.80 -0.56
N LYS A 307 -5.70 0.26 -1.12
CA LYS A 307 -5.22 1.62 -0.92
C LYS A 307 -5.78 2.23 0.37
N VAL A 308 -5.09 3.25 0.90
CA VAL A 308 -5.43 3.91 2.18
C VAL A 308 -6.87 4.40 2.25
N PRO A 309 -7.43 5.12 1.26
CA PRO A 309 -8.81 5.61 1.38
C PRO A 309 -9.86 4.52 1.56
N ALA A 310 -9.68 3.38 0.89
CA ALA A 310 -10.60 2.25 1.02
C ALA A 310 -10.52 1.61 2.42
N GLU A 311 -9.32 1.48 2.99
CA GLU A 311 -9.14 0.93 4.33
C GLU A 311 -9.67 1.88 5.41
N VAL A 312 -9.41 3.18 5.30
CA VAL A 312 -9.99 4.20 6.19
C VAL A 312 -11.51 4.15 6.14
N ALA A 313 -12.08 4.10 4.94
CA ALA A 313 -13.53 4.01 4.76
C ALA A 313 -14.11 2.73 5.37
N ARG A 314 -13.48 1.58 5.11
CA ARG A 314 -13.90 0.29 5.68
C ARG A 314 -13.94 0.35 7.22
N ARG A 315 -12.86 0.84 7.86
CA ARG A 315 -12.77 0.95 9.32
C ARG A 315 -13.76 1.99 9.87
N ALA A 316 -13.87 3.16 9.24
CA ALA A 316 -14.83 4.19 9.64
C ALA A 316 -16.28 3.67 9.63
N LYS A 317 -16.64 2.83 8.65
CA LYS A 317 -17.98 2.20 8.57
C LYS A 317 -18.26 1.19 9.68
N LEU A 318 -17.25 0.54 10.24
CA LEU A 318 -17.43 -0.30 11.44
C LEU A 318 -17.94 0.52 12.64
N HIS A 319 -17.64 1.82 12.65
CA HIS A 319 -18.08 2.77 13.68
C HIS A 319 -19.22 3.67 13.21
N GLY A 320 -19.82 3.42 12.04
CA GLY A 320 -20.93 4.22 11.48
C GLY A 320 -20.55 5.66 11.11
N ARG A 321 -19.26 5.93 10.83
CA ARG A 321 -18.78 7.30 10.58
C ARG A 321 -18.82 7.65 9.09
N PRO A 322 -19.26 8.89 8.75
CA PRO A 322 -19.25 9.38 7.38
C PRO A 322 -17.81 9.65 6.92
N VAL A 323 -17.54 9.32 5.64
CA VAL A 323 -16.22 9.44 5.02
C VAL A 323 -16.29 10.27 3.75
N LEU A 324 -15.46 11.33 3.70
CA LEU A 324 -15.19 12.10 2.49
C LEU A 324 -13.74 11.84 2.04
N ALA A 325 -13.56 11.43 0.79
CA ALA A 325 -12.27 11.24 0.18
C ALA A 325 -11.89 12.41 -0.74
N LEU A 326 -10.66 12.93 -0.59
CA LEU A 326 -10.10 13.99 -1.43
C LEU A 326 -9.05 13.38 -2.36
N ALA A 327 -9.03 13.77 -3.64
CA ALA A 327 -8.09 13.18 -4.59
C ALA A 327 -7.51 14.20 -5.57
N GLY A 328 -6.24 13.99 -5.95
CA GLY A 328 -5.61 14.71 -7.06
C GLY A 328 -6.34 14.41 -8.36
N THR A 329 -6.67 13.15 -8.59
CA THR A 329 -7.42 12.67 -9.76
C THR A 329 -8.56 11.77 -9.34
N LEU A 330 -9.73 11.98 -9.93
CA LEU A 330 -10.87 11.05 -9.85
C LEU A 330 -10.93 10.28 -11.18
N GLY A 331 -10.48 9.03 -11.15
CA GLY A 331 -10.52 8.12 -12.30
C GLY A 331 -11.80 7.32 -12.36
N GLU A 332 -11.86 6.39 -13.31
CA GLU A 332 -12.96 5.44 -13.43
C GLU A 332 -13.12 4.63 -12.13
N GLY A 333 -14.35 4.49 -11.63
CA GLY A 333 -14.66 3.80 -10.38
C GLY A 333 -14.37 4.58 -9.09
N ALA A 334 -13.95 5.86 -9.17
CA ALA A 334 -13.67 6.68 -7.98
C ALA A 334 -14.90 6.87 -7.07
N HIS A 335 -16.09 6.89 -7.66
CA HIS A 335 -17.36 7.05 -6.93
C HIS A 335 -17.91 5.74 -6.34
N ASP A 336 -17.32 4.60 -6.70
CA ASP A 336 -17.75 3.26 -6.30
C ASP A 336 -16.86 2.64 -5.22
N VAL A 337 -15.99 3.44 -4.59
CA VAL A 337 -15.12 2.95 -3.52
C VAL A 337 -15.96 2.61 -2.30
N PRO A 338 -16.01 1.33 -1.86
CA PRO A 338 -16.86 0.91 -0.76
C PRO A 338 -16.58 1.66 0.53
N GLY A 339 -17.64 2.19 1.15
CA GLY A 339 -17.55 2.91 2.42
C GLY A 339 -17.18 4.39 2.30
N VAL A 340 -16.82 4.89 1.13
CA VAL A 340 -16.67 6.33 0.85
C VAL A 340 -18.05 6.90 0.54
N ASP A 341 -18.52 7.87 1.34
CA ASP A 341 -19.84 8.49 1.14
C ASP A 341 -19.81 9.56 0.05
N ALA A 342 -18.68 10.25 -0.07
CA ALA A 342 -18.45 11.23 -1.13
C ALA A 342 -16.96 11.33 -1.47
N CYS A 343 -16.66 11.67 -2.72
CA CYS A 343 -15.31 12.02 -3.14
C CYS A 343 -15.28 13.40 -3.81
N HIS A 344 -14.14 14.10 -3.68
CA HIS A 344 -13.96 15.44 -4.23
C HIS A 344 -12.55 15.59 -4.80
N GLY A 345 -12.47 16.08 -6.06
CA GLY A 345 -11.20 16.40 -6.70
C GLY A 345 -10.61 17.71 -6.16
N ILE A 346 -9.27 17.75 -6.01
CA ILE A 346 -8.62 18.95 -5.47
C ILE A 346 -8.42 20.03 -6.53
N LEU A 347 -8.41 19.68 -7.82
CA LEU A 347 -8.18 20.61 -8.91
C LEU A 347 -9.42 21.51 -9.13
N PRO A 348 -9.29 22.84 -9.07
CA PRO A 348 -10.40 23.78 -9.30
C PRO A 348 -10.73 23.95 -10.79
N ALA A 349 -9.76 23.70 -11.66
CA ALA A 349 -9.83 23.82 -13.10
C ALA A 349 -8.76 22.92 -13.76
N PRO A 350 -8.84 22.64 -15.08
CA PRO A 350 -7.73 22.02 -15.81
C PRO A 350 -6.43 22.82 -15.63
N MET A 351 -5.34 22.13 -15.30
CA MET A 351 -4.00 22.72 -15.15
C MET A 351 -2.92 21.72 -15.54
N ALA A 352 -1.70 22.21 -15.79
CA ALA A 352 -0.57 21.35 -16.07
C ALA A 352 -0.22 20.50 -14.83
N LEU A 353 0.18 19.23 -15.03
CA LEU A 353 0.53 18.31 -13.92
C LEU A 353 1.64 18.88 -13.04
N ALA A 354 2.67 19.51 -13.63
CA ALA A 354 3.76 20.13 -12.88
C ALA A 354 3.27 21.22 -11.91
N ASP A 355 2.31 22.05 -12.34
CA ASP A 355 1.72 23.10 -11.49
C ASP A 355 0.84 22.48 -10.38
N ALA A 356 0.09 21.43 -10.71
CA ALA A 356 -0.73 20.70 -9.74
C ALA A 356 0.14 20.05 -8.64
N LEU A 357 1.26 19.42 -9.01
CA LEU A 357 2.21 18.83 -8.07
C LEU A 357 2.85 19.89 -7.16
N LEU A 358 3.28 21.03 -7.75
CA LEU A 358 3.91 22.12 -7.00
C LEU A 358 2.95 22.78 -6.00
N ARG A 359 1.67 22.93 -6.38
CA ARG A 359 0.64 23.61 -5.58
C ARG A 359 -0.25 22.67 -4.79
N ALA A 360 0.09 21.39 -4.69
CA ALA A 360 -0.80 20.36 -4.14
C ALA A 360 -1.28 20.67 -2.72
N SER A 361 -0.43 21.23 -1.85
CA SER A 361 -0.81 21.63 -0.49
C SER A 361 -1.89 22.71 -0.46
N GLU A 362 -1.72 23.76 -1.28
CA GLU A 362 -2.71 24.82 -1.46
C GLU A 362 -4.03 24.28 -2.01
N LEU A 363 -3.95 23.50 -3.09
CA LEU A 363 -5.11 22.91 -3.75
C LEU A 363 -5.90 21.98 -2.81
N LEU A 364 -5.21 21.18 -2.00
CA LEU A 364 -5.83 20.29 -1.03
C LEU A 364 -6.51 21.05 0.11
N THR A 365 -5.88 22.13 0.59
CA THR A 365 -6.47 23.04 1.59
C THR A 365 -7.76 23.67 1.08
N ASP A 366 -7.73 24.23 -0.13
CA ASP A 366 -8.87 24.90 -0.73
C ASP A 366 -10.00 23.92 -1.09
N ALA A 367 -9.67 22.71 -1.54
CA ALA A 367 -10.65 21.66 -1.81
C ALA A 367 -11.35 21.21 -0.53
N THR A 368 -10.59 21.06 0.55
CA THR A 368 -11.16 20.73 1.87
C THR A 368 -12.14 21.80 2.33
N GLU A 369 -11.77 23.06 2.22
CA GLU A 369 -12.67 24.19 2.53
C GLU A 369 -13.96 24.15 1.70
N ARG A 370 -13.85 23.99 0.39
CA ARG A 370 -15.02 23.91 -0.52
C ARG A 370 -15.95 22.75 -0.14
N ALA A 371 -15.39 21.57 0.09
CA ALA A 371 -16.15 20.38 0.43
C ALA A 371 -16.89 20.54 1.76
N LEU A 372 -16.24 21.07 2.79
CA LEU A 372 -16.87 21.32 4.10
C LEU A 372 -17.97 22.37 4.03
N ARG A 373 -17.79 23.44 3.22
CA ARG A 373 -18.85 24.42 2.99
C ARG A 373 -20.09 23.80 2.34
N MET A 374 -19.92 22.83 1.41
CA MET A 374 -21.04 22.08 0.82
C MET A 374 -21.73 21.20 1.86
N ILE A 375 -20.98 20.50 2.73
CA ILE A 375 -21.55 19.67 3.81
C ILE A 375 -22.38 20.53 4.76
N LEU A 376 -21.87 21.71 5.19
CA LEU A 376 -22.59 22.61 6.07
C LEU A 376 -23.80 23.22 5.42
N LEU A 377 -23.75 23.53 4.11
CA LEU A 377 -24.93 23.96 3.36
C LEU A 377 -25.99 22.84 3.34
N GLY A 378 -25.60 21.61 3.05
CA GLY A 378 -26.51 20.46 3.03
C GLY A 378 -27.19 20.23 4.39
N SER A 379 -26.50 20.44 5.50
CA SER A 379 -27.09 20.32 6.86
C SER A 379 -28.13 21.40 7.20
N ARG A 380 -28.17 22.51 6.45
CA ARG A 380 -29.16 23.59 6.59
C ARG A 380 -30.36 23.43 5.69
N LEU A 381 -30.32 22.50 4.74
CA LEU A 381 -31.46 22.24 3.85
C LEU A 381 -32.55 21.50 4.63
N PRO A 382 -33.85 21.86 4.45
CA PRO A 382 -34.95 21.17 5.12
C PRO A 382 -34.93 19.68 4.77
N GLY A 383 -34.95 18.85 5.78
CA GLY A 383 -34.92 17.39 5.64
C GLY A 383 -36.12 16.88 4.83
N ARG A 384 -35.95 15.81 4.08
CA ARG A 384 -37.03 15.16 3.30
C ARG A 384 -38.19 14.64 4.18
N THR A 385 -38.05 14.60 5.49
CA THR A 385 -39.10 14.18 6.45
C THR A 385 -40.29 15.13 6.49
N ASP A 386 -40.12 16.42 6.12
CA ASP A 386 -41.24 17.37 6.08
C ASP A 386 -42.10 17.30 4.81
N ARG A 387 -41.73 16.47 3.82
CA ARG A 387 -42.49 16.25 2.59
C ARG A 387 -43.45 15.05 2.62
N ALA A 388 -43.52 14.31 3.72
CA ALA A 388 -44.43 13.17 3.87
C ALA A 388 -45.96 13.56 3.88
N GLY A 389 -46.27 14.85 3.89
CA GLY A 389 -47.64 15.38 3.84
C GLY A 389 -48.24 15.55 2.43
N LEU A 390 -47.49 15.32 1.35
CA LEU A 390 -47.94 15.54 -0.04
C LEU A 390 -47.95 14.29 -0.92
N ALA A 391 -47.80 13.10 -0.35
CA ALA A 391 -47.99 11.86 -1.13
C ALA A 391 -49.47 11.53 -1.16
N GLY A 392 -50.10 11.82 -2.30
CA GLY A 392 -51.46 11.30 -2.61
C GLY A 392 -51.49 9.75 -2.60
N PRO A 393 -52.66 9.14 -2.47
CA PRO A 393 -52.75 7.69 -2.36
C PRO A 393 -52.17 6.98 -3.59
N PRO A 394 -51.54 5.82 -3.40
CA PRO A 394 -50.94 5.07 -4.52
C PRO A 394 -52.01 4.69 -5.54
N PRO A 395 -51.70 4.66 -6.85
CA PRO A 395 -52.68 4.24 -7.86
C PRO A 395 -53.10 2.81 -7.58
N GLN A 396 -54.43 2.60 -7.54
CA GLN A 396 -55.04 1.29 -7.40
C GLN A 396 -54.67 0.45 -8.64
N ALA A 397 -54.07 -0.72 -8.39
CA ALA A 397 -53.83 -1.71 -9.44
C ALA A 397 -55.18 -2.24 -9.96
N SER A 398 -55.47 -1.98 -11.23
CA SER A 398 -56.62 -2.59 -11.92
C SER A 398 -56.35 -4.09 -12.11
N ALA A 399 -57.27 -4.90 -11.60
CA ALA A 399 -57.31 -6.32 -11.87
C ALA A 399 -57.60 -6.55 -13.37
N ALA A 400 -56.65 -7.12 -14.10
CA ALA A 400 -56.86 -7.64 -15.44
C ALA A 400 -56.85 -9.16 -15.39
N GLU A 401 -57.93 -9.69 -15.92
CA GLU A 401 -58.41 -11.05 -16.00
C GLU A 401 -57.37 -12.12 -16.34
N VAL A 402 -57.49 -13.22 -15.62
CA VAL A 402 -56.93 -14.52 -15.95
C VAL A 402 -57.82 -15.15 -17.05
N VAL A 403 -57.32 -15.30 -18.26
CA VAL A 403 -57.90 -16.21 -19.26
C VAL A 403 -57.03 -17.46 -19.37
N SER A 404 -57.60 -18.54 -18.88
CA SER A 404 -57.15 -19.90 -19.06
C SER A 404 -57.36 -20.37 -20.51
N GLY A 405 -56.35 -20.96 -21.11
CA GLY A 405 -56.45 -21.57 -22.44
C GLY A 405 -55.44 -22.72 -22.58
N THR A 406 -55.87 -23.89 -22.21
CA THR A 406 -55.26 -25.18 -22.54
C THR A 406 -55.29 -25.44 -24.04
N GLN A 407 -54.19 -25.90 -24.66
CA GLN A 407 -54.17 -27.03 -25.58
C GLN A 407 -52.73 -27.45 -25.96
N ARG A 408 -52.45 -28.73 -25.81
CA ARG A 408 -51.38 -29.54 -26.43
C ARG A 408 -51.84 -30.11 -27.77
N PRO A 409 -51.04 -30.99 -28.45
CA PRO A 409 -49.78 -30.81 -29.19
C PRO A 409 -49.92 -31.38 -30.64
N SER A 410 -48.89 -31.21 -31.48
CA SER A 410 -48.47 -32.22 -32.51
C SER A 410 -47.21 -31.69 -33.22
N SER A 411 -46.14 -32.42 -33.16
CA SER A 411 -45.47 -33.41 -33.98
C SER A 411 -45.21 -33.03 -35.47
N VAL A 412 -43.96 -33.40 -35.88
CA VAL A 412 -43.45 -33.71 -37.24
C VAL A 412 -42.88 -32.52 -38.04
N ARG A 413 -41.61 -32.41 -38.25
CA ARG A 413 -40.52 -33.16 -38.94
C ARG A 413 -39.18 -32.49 -38.70
#